data_f1f74bfbcff60f14e7391c130204ae34
#
_entry.id   f1f74bfbcff60f14e7391c130204ae34
#
_cell.length_a   1.000
_cell.length_b   1.000
_cell.length_c   1.000
_cell.angle_alpha   90.00
_cell.angle_beta   90.00
_cell.angle_gamma   90.00
#
_symmetry.space_group_name_H-M   'P 1'
#
loop_
_entity.id
_entity.type
_entity.pdbx_description
1 polymer ?
#
loop_
_entity_poly.entity_id
_entity_poly.type
_entity_poly.pdbx_seq_one_letter_code
_entity_poly.pdbx_strand_id
1 'polypeptide(L)'
;MLDMKFIRDCPKQVRAGAKAKNISIDLDVLLELDSRHRGLTQQLQELTAEQNRLSRDLGQLMGRIKAEKDAVKKAELEGKATELRQRPLDIKQQAAQIDEQIKQLDPLISAEILKLPLPPDTDVPVGRSSDDNVELRRWGTVRTFDFAPQSHVEIGQRLRLFDLERGVKLAGSRSYFLTGNGALLHQAVLRLAMDIMVFEKNFTPATVPILVREAAMRGTGFFPAGREQAYRVGEAFEQGEDERFLTGTGEVGLTAWRMEEILSEDELPLKLVTQSTCFRREAGTYGKDTTGLYRIHQFDKVEQVIVCRNDREESIRWHNSILSNSEQVLQRLNLPYRIMQCCTGDLGPKNASMMDIETWMPSRNSYGETHSASRLYDFQARRCNLRYRGKDGKVHYCHTLNNTVIASPRILIPLLELYQNQDGSVTVPEALIGYMGGMKTIDP
;
A
#
# COMPACT_ATOMS: atom_id res chain seq x y z
N MET A 1 6.79 5.40 -4.30
CA MET A 1 8.23 5.41 -4.61
C MET A 1 8.83 6.74 -4.18
N LEU A 2 10.15 6.81 -4.03
CA LEU A 2 10.82 8.07 -3.72
C LEU A 2 10.90 8.98 -4.95
N ASP A 3 11.04 10.29 -4.70
CA ASP A 3 11.33 11.28 -5.74
C ASP A 3 12.79 11.18 -6.19
N MET A 4 13.06 11.19 -7.51
CA MET A 4 14.46 11.13 -8.03
C MET A 4 15.29 12.32 -7.60
N LYS A 5 14.68 13.52 -7.46
CA LYS A 5 15.40 14.70 -6.96
C LYS A 5 15.83 14.47 -5.51
N PHE A 6 14.91 13.97 -4.66
CA PHE A 6 15.24 13.63 -3.27
C PHE A 6 16.36 12.58 -3.19
N ILE A 7 16.32 11.55 -4.05
CA ILE A 7 17.35 10.50 -4.08
C ILE A 7 18.74 11.10 -4.43
N ARG A 8 18.80 12.03 -5.39
CA ARG A 8 20.04 12.71 -5.77
C ARG A 8 20.57 13.66 -4.70
N ASP A 9 19.65 14.44 -4.12
CA ASP A 9 20.02 15.50 -3.17
C ASP A 9 20.38 14.93 -1.80
N CYS A 10 19.78 13.79 -1.41
CA CYS A 10 19.89 13.19 -0.09
C CYS A 10 20.26 11.67 -0.11
N PRO A 11 21.26 11.22 -0.88
CA PRO A 11 21.57 9.79 -1.03
C PRO A 11 21.96 9.11 0.30
N LYS A 12 22.59 9.86 1.20
CA LYS A 12 22.96 9.38 2.55
C LYS A 12 21.71 9.03 3.37
N GLN A 13 20.66 9.86 3.28
CA GLN A 13 19.40 9.61 4.00
C GLN A 13 18.66 8.39 3.44
N VAL A 14 18.66 8.21 2.12
CA VAL A 14 18.08 7.03 1.47
C VAL A 14 18.78 5.75 1.92
N ARG A 15 20.12 5.74 1.92
CA ARG A 15 20.91 4.59 2.40
C ARG A 15 20.67 4.30 3.89
N ALA A 16 20.67 5.35 4.72
CA ALA A 16 20.42 5.22 6.14
C ALA A 16 19.00 4.67 6.42
N GLY A 17 17.99 5.15 5.71
CA GLY A 17 16.62 4.66 5.83
C GLY A 17 16.46 3.20 5.41
N ALA A 18 17.11 2.78 4.33
CA ALA A 18 17.11 1.39 3.90
C ALA A 18 17.82 0.48 4.92
N LYS A 19 18.98 0.91 5.41
CA LYS A 19 19.73 0.18 6.45
C LYS A 19 18.93 0.03 7.74
N ALA A 20 18.25 1.10 8.19
CA ALA A 20 17.41 1.08 9.39
C ALA A 20 16.26 0.08 9.30
N LYS A 21 15.77 -0.19 8.08
CA LYS A 21 14.71 -1.19 7.79
C LYS A 21 15.26 -2.58 7.44
N ASN A 22 16.55 -2.83 7.58
CA ASN A 22 17.22 -4.08 7.18
C ASN A 22 17.02 -4.41 5.67
N ILE A 23 16.85 -3.40 4.81
CA ILE A 23 16.65 -3.56 3.36
C ILE A 23 17.96 -3.26 2.64
N SER A 24 18.45 -4.25 1.89
CA SER A 24 19.63 -4.07 1.02
C SER A 24 19.23 -3.37 -0.27
N ILE A 25 19.93 -2.31 -0.62
CA ILE A 25 19.74 -1.55 -1.88
C ILE A 25 21.08 -1.29 -2.54
N ASP A 26 21.10 -1.25 -3.86
CA ASP A 26 22.22 -0.72 -4.64
C ASP A 26 21.83 0.65 -5.21
N LEU A 27 22.13 1.70 -4.45
CA LEU A 27 21.79 3.05 -4.84
C LEU A 27 22.75 3.59 -5.92
N ASP A 28 23.97 3.06 -6.01
CA ASP A 28 24.97 3.55 -6.97
C ASP A 28 24.56 3.20 -8.39
N VAL A 29 24.03 2.00 -8.62
CA VAL A 29 23.46 1.60 -9.92
C VAL A 29 22.36 2.56 -10.37
N LEU A 30 21.43 2.91 -9.47
CA LEU A 30 20.36 3.85 -9.82
C LEU A 30 20.91 5.25 -10.15
N LEU A 31 21.84 5.76 -9.36
CA LEU A 31 22.44 7.09 -9.57
C LEU A 31 23.24 7.15 -10.88
N GLU A 32 23.92 6.07 -11.26
CA GLU A 32 24.62 5.95 -12.54
C GLU A 32 23.64 5.96 -13.73
N LEU A 33 22.57 5.14 -13.66
CA LEU A 33 21.51 5.11 -14.67
C LEU A 33 20.86 6.49 -14.83
N ASP A 34 20.52 7.17 -13.73
CA ASP A 34 19.95 8.52 -13.76
C ASP A 34 20.91 9.54 -14.36
N SER A 35 22.21 9.47 -14.02
CA SER A 35 23.21 10.36 -14.58
C SER A 35 23.34 10.19 -16.09
N ARG A 36 23.36 8.93 -16.57
CA ARG A 36 23.39 8.61 -18.00
C ARG A 36 22.12 9.09 -18.71
N HIS A 37 20.95 8.84 -18.12
CA HIS A 37 19.66 9.30 -18.66
C HIS A 37 19.61 10.81 -18.81
N ARG A 38 20.05 11.58 -17.79
CA ARG A 38 20.10 13.04 -17.85
C ARG A 38 21.10 13.56 -18.92
N GLY A 39 22.25 12.91 -19.02
CA GLY A 39 23.22 13.27 -20.06
C GLY A 39 22.65 13.07 -21.46
N LEU A 40 21.99 11.95 -21.73
CA LEU A 40 21.32 11.69 -23.02
C LEU A 40 20.17 12.66 -23.28
N THR A 41 19.35 12.95 -22.24
CA THR A 41 18.26 13.93 -22.35
C THR A 41 18.76 15.31 -22.70
N GLN A 42 19.87 15.74 -22.10
CA GLN A 42 20.52 17.03 -22.44
C GLN A 42 21.00 17.04 -23.90
N GLN A 43 21.69 15.98 -24.34
CA GLN A 43 22.14 15.85 -25.72
C GLN A 43 20.98 15.92 -26.73
N LEU A 44 19.87 15.23 -26.41
CA LEU A 44 18.66 15.25 -27.23
C LEU A 44 18.06 16.66 -27.33
N GLN A 45 18.04 17.41 -26.22
CA GLN A 45 17.56 18.79 -26.19
C GLN A 45 18.46 19.72 -27.03
N GLU A 46 19.78 19.56 -26.94
CA GLU A 46 20.75 20.33 -27.72
C GLU A 46 20.59 20.06 -29.22
N LEU A 47 20.50 18.80 -29.63
CA LEU A 47 20.26 18.41 -31.03
C LEU A 47 18.92 18.93 -31.54
N THR A 48 17.86 18.88 -30.73
CA THR A 48 16.53 19.40 -31.08
C THR A 48 16.60 20.94 -31.28
N ALA A 49 17.31 21.64 -30.41
CA ALA A 49 17.51 23.09 -30.53
C ALA A 49 18.30 23.44 -31.80
N GLU A 50 19.36 22.69 -32.12
CA GLU A 50 20.15 22.85 -33.35
C GLU A 50 19.28 22.60 -34.59
N GLN A 51 18.50 21.52 -34.62
CA GLN A 51 17.59 21.20 -35.71
C GLN A 51 16.60 22.32 -35.97
N ASN A 52 15.97 22.87 -34.89
CA ASN A 52 15.05 23.97 -34.99
C ASN A 52 15.70 25.25 -35.52
N ARG A 53 16.96 25.54 -35.17
CA ARG A 53 17.74 26.66 -35.69
C ARG A 53 17.98 26.47 -37.17
N LEU A 54 18.58 25.32 -37.58
CA LEU A 54 18.88 25.04 -38.99
C LEU A 54 17.63 25.04 -39.87
N SER A 55 16.49 24.56 -39.35
CA SER A 55 15.21 24.61 -40.09
C SER A 55 14.73 26.05 -40.35
N ARG A 56 14.94 26.94 -39.38
CA ARG A 56 14.64 28.39 -39.55
C ARG A 56 15.59 29.04 -40.54
N ASP A 57 16.90 28.78 -40.45
CA ASP A 57 17.93 29.32 -41.33
C ASP A 57 17.70 28.86 -42.78
N LEU A 58 17.36 27.58 -42.96
CA LEU A 58 17.00 27.05 -44.29
C LEU A 58 15.75 27.71 -44.85
N GLY A 59 14.70 27.93 -44.00
CA GLY A 59 13.49 28.64 -44.40
C GLY A 59 13.77 30.06 -44.87
N GLN A 60 14.64 30.81 -44.15
CA GLN A 60 15.05 32.15 -44.51
C GLN A 60 15.87 32.14 -45.82
N LEU A 61 16.79 31.16 -45.98
CA LEU A 61 17.62 31.02 -47.17
C LEU A 61 16.75 30.70 -48.41
N MET A 62 15.79 29.81 -48.28
CA MET A 62 14.83 29.51 -49.35
C MET A 62 13.98 30.71 -49.76
N GLY A 63 13.60 31.56 -48.77
CA GLY A 63 12.94 32.86 -49.04
C GLY A 63 13.81 33.81 -49.86
N ARG A 64 15.12 33.88 -49.54
CA ARG A 64 16.09 34.70 -50.29
C ARG A 64 16.32 34.14 -51.68
N ILE A 65 16.47 32.83 -51.88
CA ILE A 65 16.60 32.19 -53.19
C ILE A 65 15.39 32.52 -54.09
N LYS A 66 14.17 32.51 -53.49
CA LYS A 66 12.96 32.84 -54.26
C LYS A 66 12.89 34.30 -54.67
N ALA A 67 13.47 35.19 -53.88
CA ALA A 67 13.48 36.65 -54.16
C ALA A 67 14.65 37.09 -55.07
N GLU A 68 15.72 36.32 -55.19
CA GLU A 68 16.94 36.65 -55.92
C GLU A 68 16.73 36.54 -57.45
N LYS A 69 17.09 37.60 -58.16
CA LYS A 69 16.98 37.70 -59.63
C LYS A 69 18.28 37.49 -60.38
N ASP A 70 19.43 37.62 -59.69
CA ASP A 70 20.77 37.39 -60.26
C ASP A 70 21.04 35.87 -60.27
N ALA A 71 21.28 35.32 -61.46
CA ALA A 71 21.47 33.89 -61.67
C ALA A 71 22.72 33.33 -60.94
N VAL A 72 23.81 34.10 -60.85
CA VAL A 72 25.07 33.68 -60.20
C VAL A 72 24.87 33.63 -58.69
N LYS A 73 24.30 34.69 -58.10
CA LYS A 73 24.01 34.74 -56.66
C LYS A 73 22.97 33.71 -56.26
N LYS A 74 21.98 33.44 -57.11
CA LYS A 74 20.97 32.39 -56.85
C LYS A 74 21.61 31.01 -56.79
N ALA A 75 22.52 30.67 -57.70
CA ALA A 75 23.24 29.41 -57.69
C ALA A 75 24.13 29.23 -56.44
N GLU A 76 24.80 30.30 -55.94
CA GLU A 76 25.54 30.28 -54.68
C GLU A 76 24.63 30.01 -53.47
N LEU A 77 23.45 30.64 -53.42
CA LEU A 77 22.47 30.44 -52.36
C LEU A 77 21.89 29.02 -52.40
N GLU A 78 21.62 28.46 -53.58
CA GLU A 78 21.18 27.07 -53.76
C GLU A 78 22.23 26.05 -53.33
N GLY A 79 23.53 26.32 -53.58
CA GLY A 79 24.63 25.52 -53.03
C GLY A 79 24.61 25.47 -51.49
N LYS A 80 24.53 26.64 -50.86
CA LYS A 80 24.42 26.75 -49.39
C LYS A 80 23.17 26.08 -48.85
N ALA A 81 22.05 26.13 -49.55
CA ALA A 81 20.83 25.48 -49.16
C ALA A 81 20.96 23.92 -49.23
N THR A 82 21.73 23.40 -50.16
CA THR A 82 22.01 21.97 -50.31
C THR A 82 22.87 21.46 -49.15
N GLU A 83 23.90 22.17 -48.74
CA GLU A 83 24.72 21.86 -47.58
C GLU A 83 23.88 21.89 -46.28
N LEU A 84 23.06 22.93 -46.10
CA LEU A 84 22.17 23.06 -44.94
C LEU A 84 21.06 22.00 -44.87
N ARG A 85 20.72 21.31 -45.94
CA ARG A 85 19.69 20.22 -45.94
C ARG A 85 20.22 18.91 -45.38
N GLN A 86 21.51 18.62 -45.49
CA GLN A 86 22.07 17.37 -45.03
C GLN A 86 22.13 17.31 -43.49
N ARG A 87 22.59 18.39 -42.87
CA ARG A 87 22.79 18.46 -41.41
C ARG A 87 21.50 18.15 -40.57
N PRO A 88 20.31 18.67 -40.90
CA PRO A 88 19.06 18.27 -40.20
C PRO A 88 18.72 16.79 -40.29
N LEU A 89 19.11 16.12 -41.39
CA LEU A 89 18.88 14.67 -41.53
C LEU A 89 19.79 13.88 -40.59
N ASP A 90 21.09 14.27 -40.54
CA ASP A 90 22.06 13.64 -39.64
C ASP A 90 21.65 13.84 -38.15
N ILE A 91 21.20 15.05 -37.81
CA ILE A 91 20.70 15.38 -36.47
C ILE A 91 19.45 14.51 -36.13
N LYS A 92 18.51 14.37 -37.08
CA LYS A 92 17.32 13.53 -36.89
C LYS A 92 17.70 12.07 -36.62
N GLN A 93 18.69 11.55 -37.31
CA GLN A 93 19.16 10.18 -37.08
C GLN A 93 19.84 10.03 -35.71
N GLN A 94 20.69 10.98 -35.32
CA GLN A 94 21.34 10.98 -34.01
C GLN A 94 20.30 11.12 -32.88
N ALA A 95 19.33 12.01 -33.02
CA ALA A 95 18.26 12.20 -32.04
C ALA A 95 17.43 10.93 -31.86
N ALA A 96 17.13 10.22 -32.95
CA ALA A 96 16.40 8.95 -32.88
C ALA A 96 17.20 7.85 -32.15
N GLN A 97 18.53 7.79 -32.35
CA GLN A 97 19.40 6.85 -31.64
C GLN A 97 19.47 7.16 -30.11
N ILE A 98 19.53 8.45 -29.75
CA ILE A 98 19.54 8.88 -28.36
C ILE A 98 18.19 8.60 -27.69
N ASP A 99 17.08 8.89 -28.37
CA ASP A 99 15.72 8.61 -27.88
C ASP A 99 15.52 7.11 -27.61
N GLU A 100 16.02 6.25 -28.48
CA GLU A 100 16.00 4.81 -28.27
C GLU A 100 16.82 4.39 -27.04
N GLN A 101 18.00 4.98 -26.81
CA GLN A 101 18.80 4.72 -25.60
C GLN A 101 18.07 5.18 -24.33
N ILE A 102 17.40 6.33 -24.36
CA ILE A 102 16.59 6.83 -23.25
C ILE A 102 15.46 5.84 -22.94
N LYS A 103 14.73 5.38 -23.95
CA LYS A 103 13.65 4.38 -23.80
C LYS A 103 14.12 3.04 -23.21
N GLN A 104 15.37 2.66 -23.47
CA GLN A 104 15.96 1.46 -22.87
C GLN A 104 16.36 1.68 -21.41
N LEU A 105 16.71 2.91 -21.00
CA LEU A 105 17.04 3.24 -19.59
C LEU A 105 15.82 3.38 -18.70
N ASP A 106 14.69 3.88 -19.21
CA ASP A 106 13.49 4.15 -18.43
C ASP A 106 12.99 2.94 -17.61
N PRO A 107 12.84 1.73 -18.19
CA PRO A 107 12.42 0.56 -17.42
C PRO A 107 13.45 0.13 -16.37
N LEU A 108 14.75 0.30 -16.64
CA LEU A 108 15.82 -0.02 -15.68
C LEU A 108 15.78 0.91 -14.47
N ILE A 109 15.69 2.22 -14.72
CA ILE A 109 15.53 3.24 -13.67
C ILE A 109 14.27 2.97 -12.85
N SER A 110 13.14 2.70 -13.52
CA SER A 110 11.87 2.39 -12.86
C SER A 110 11.99 1.16 -11.98
N ALA A 111 12.65 0.10 -12.45
CA ALA A 111 12.85 -1.12 -11.66
C ALA A 111 13.68 -0.87 -10.39
N GLU A 112 14.75 -0.07 -10.48
CA GLU A 112 15.61 0.24 -9.33
C GLU A 112 14.91 1.16 -8.31
N ILE A 113 14.19 2.19 -8.76
CA ILE A 113 13.42 3.07 -7.87
C ILE A 113 12.37 2.28 -7.08
N LEU A 114 11.72 1.30 -7.70
CA LEU A 114 10.68 0.48 -7.05
C LEU A 114 11.23 -0.37 -5.90
N LYS A 115 12.53 -0.64 -5.85
CA LYS A 115 13.18 -1.39 -4.75
C LYS A 115 13.45 -0.51 -3.52
N LEU A 116 13.49 0.82 -3.68
CA LEU A 116 13.86 1.74 -2.61
C LEU A 116 12.73 1.88 -1.58
N PRO A 117 13.03 1.69 -0.28
CA PRO A 117 12.06 1.92 0.77
C PRO A 117 11.89 3.42 1.07
N LEU A 118 10.72 3.78 1.59
CA LEU A 118 10.50 5.09 2.20
C LEU A 118 11.33 5.18 3.49
N PRO A 119 12.17 6.20 3.68
CA PRO A 119 12.86 6.40 4.95
C PRO A 119 11.87 6.51 6.12
N PRO A 120 12.19 5.93 7.29
CA PRO A 120 11.36 6.08 8.48
C PRO A 120 11.37 7.53 8.95
N ASP A 121 10.29 7.93 9.63
CA ASP A 121 10.22 9.21 10.32
C ASP A 121 11.21 9.26 11.49
N THR A 122 11.61 10.48 11.87
CA THR A 122 12.63 10.70 12.91
C THR A 122 12.16 10.34 14.33
N ASP A 123 10.84 10.24 14.53
CA ASP A 123 10.19 9.84 15.78
C ASP A 123 9.99 8.31 15.92
N VAL A 124 10.32 7.55 14.88
CA VAL A 124 10.26 6.08 14.91
C VAL A 124 11.45 5.52 15.70
N PRO A 125 11.21 4.67 16.70
CA PRO A 125 12.29 4.05 17.48
C PRO A 125 13.17 3.18 16.59
N VAL A 126 14.48 3.23 16.82
CA VAL A 126 15.44 2.38 16.12
C VAL A 126 15.44 1.00 16.75
N GLY A 127 15.26 -0.04 15.95
CA GLY A 127 15.23 -1.42 16.40
C GLY A 127 15.50 -2.40 15.26
N ARG A 128 15.59 -3.70 15.58
CA ARG A 128 15.94 -4.79 14.63
C ARG A 128 14.74 -5.61 14.20
N SER A 129 13.77 -5.78 15.09
CA SER A 129 12.59 -6.62 14.88
C SER A 129 11.41 -6.12 15.71
N SER A 130 10.26 -6.77 15.62
CA SER A 130 9.08 -6.49 16.45
C SER A 130 9.33 -6.54 17.96
N ASP A 131 10.38 -7.23 18.41
CA ASP A 131 10.75 -7.29 19.84
C ASP A 131 11.24 -5.93 20.38
N ASP A 132 11.69 -5.04 19.47
CA ASP A 132 12.14 -3.69 19.80
C ASP A 132 11.02 -2.63 19.64
N ASN A 133 9.78 -3.04 19.38
CA ASN A 133 8.64 -2.14 19.31
C ASN A 133 8.35 -1.52 20.68
N VAL A 134 7.93 -0.26 20.68
CA VAL A 134 7.73 0.51 21.94
C VAL A 134 6.25 0.62 22.26
N GLU A 135 5.88 0.17 23.46
CA GLU A 135 4.51 0.35 23.94
C GLU A 135 4.24 1.83 24.28
N LEU A 136 3.22 2.40 23.67
CA LEU A 136 2.81 3.79 23.88
C LEU A 136 1.77 3.94 24.98
N ARG A 137 0.76 3.07 25.00
CA ARG A 137 -0.35 3.08 25.97
C ARG A 137 -1.12 1.79 25.97
N ARG A 138 -1.90 1.58 27.04
CA ARG A 138 -2.87 0.47 27.17
C ARG A 138 -4.27 1.01 27.42
N TRP A 139 -5.26 0.20 27.10
CA TRP A 139 -6.65 0.43 27.44
C TRP A 139 -7.33 -0.87 27.90
N GLY A 140 -8.27 -0.73 28.81
CA GLY A 140 -9.05 -1.81 29.37
C GLY A 140 -8.34 -2.62 30.46
N THR A 141 -9.10 -3.40 31.18
CA THR A 141 -8.59 -4.28 32.24
C THR A 141 -8.65 -5.72 31.75
N VAL A 142 -7.54 -6.43 31.83
CA VAL A 142 -7.49 -7.85 31.53
C VAL A 142 -8.35 -8.61 32.53
N ARG A 143 -9.33 -9.38 32.03
CA ARG A 143 -10.18 -10.21 32.87
C ARG A 143 -9.39 -11.31 33.56
N THR A 144 -9.58 -11.43 34.86
CA THR A 144 -9.13 -12.57 35.65
C THR A 144 -10.25 -13.60 35.74
N PHE A 145 -9.92 -14.86 35.67
CA PHE A 145 -10.88 -15.97 35.76
C PHE A 145 -10.71 -16.69 37.08
N ASP A 146 -11.80 -17.10 37.69
CA ASP A 146 -11.90 -17.98 38.85
C ASP A 146 -11.95 -19.46 38.48
N PHE A 147 -11.84 -19.76 37.18
CA PHE A 147 -11.77 -21.07 36.57
C PHE A 147 -10.63 -21.12 35.54
N ALA A 148 -10.24 -22.29 35.08
CA ALA A 148 -9.23 -22.46 34.03
C ALA A 148 -9.81 -22.04 32.66
N PRO A 149 -9.37 -20.91 32.07
CA PRO A 149 -9.90 -20.46 30.79
C PRO A 149 -9.46 -21.41 29.66
N GLN A 150 -10.40 -21.69 28.76
CA GLN A 150 -10.16 -22.49 27.55
C GLN A 150 -9.69 -21.59 26.42
N SER A 151 -8.91 -22.16 25.50
CA SER A 151 -8.53 -21.49 24.26
C SER A 151 -9.72 -21.36 23.30
N HIS A 152 -9.64 -20.40 22.37
CA HIS A 152 -10.65 -20.25 21.32
C HIS A 152 -10.87 -21.55 20.52
N VAL A 153 -9.82 -22.39 20.38
CA VAL A 153 -9.95 -23.69 19.68
C VAL A 153 -10.86 -24.64 20.45
N GLU A 154 -10.66 -24.79 21.76
CA GLU A 154 -11.48 -25.65 22.63
C GLU A 154 -12.92 -25.13 22.70
N ILE A 155 -13.09 -23.81 22.89
CA ILE A 155 -14.41 -23.16 22.90
C ILE A 155 -15.13 -23.38 21.56
N GLY A 156 -14.43 -23.12 20.44
CA GLY A 156 -15.00 -23.23 19.11
C GLY A 156 -15.41 -24.65 18.73
N GLN A 157 -14.63 -25.64 19.15
CA GLN A 157 -14.99 -27.06 18.96
C GLN A 157 -16.22 -27.45 19.78
N ARG A 158 -16.23 -27.10 21.07
CA ARG A 158 -17.35 -27.41 21.96
C ARG A 158 -18.67 -26.77 21.52
N LEU A 159 -18.64 -25.49 21.18
CA LEU A 159 -19.80 -24.71 20.74
C LEU A 159 -20.07 -24.85 19.22
N ARG A 160 -19.29 -25.66 18.51
CA ARG A 160 -19.40 -25.87 17.06
C ARG A 160 -19.39 -24.57 16.25
N LEU A 161 -18.51 -23.60 16.65
CA LEU A 161 -18.42 -22.30 16.01
C LEU A 161 -17.58 -22.33 14.73
N PHE A 162 -16.66 -23.28 14.65
CA PHE A 162 -15.82 -23.51 13.48
C PHE A 162 -15.34 -24.95 13.39
N ASP A 163 -14.93 -25.35 12.20
CA ASP A 163 -14.40 -26.68 11.88
C ASP A 163 -13.06 -26.52 11.15
N LEU A 164 -11.98 -26.73 11.89
CA LEU A 164 -10.64 -26.63 11.36
C LEU A 164 -10.26 -27.88 10.55
N GLU A 165 -10.73 -29.06 10.97
CA GLU A 165 -10.40 -30.33 10.31
C GLU A 165 -10.96 -30.37 8.88
N ARG A 166 -12.26 -30.04 8.72
CA ARG A 166 -12.86 -29.95 7.40
C ARG A 166 -12.31 -28.80 6.57
N GLY A 167 -11.94 -27.68 7.20
CA GLY A 167 -11.25 -26.58 6.54
C GLY A 167 -9.92 -27.04 5.92
N VAL A 168 -9.09 -27.73 6.69
CA VAL A 168 -7.83 -28.30 6.23
C VAL A 168 -8.03 -29.36 5.15
N LYS A 169 -9.04 -30.22 5.30
CA LYS A 169 -9.37 -31.22 4.28
C LYS A 169 -9.73 -30.59 2.93
N LEU A 170 -10.43 -29.45 2.94
CA LEU A 170 -10.86 -28.77 1.72
C LEU A 170 -9.75 -27.96 1.07
N ALA A 171 -9.00 -27.18 1.87
CA ALA A 171 -8.15 -26.12 1.35
C ALA A 171 -6.69 -26.15 1.88
N GLY A 172 -6.31 -27.19 2.62
CA GLY A 172 -4.97 -27.32 3.19
C GLY A 172 -4.82 -26.63 4.55
N SER A 173 -3.59 -26.60 5.05
CA SER A 173 -3.28 -25.96 6.34
C SER A 173 -3.75 -24.49 6.39
N ARG A 174 -3.97 -23.96 7.61
CA ARG A 174 -4.40 -22.57 7.83
C ARG A 174 -5.74 -22.20 7.17
N SER A 175 -6.59 -23.21 7.00
CA SER A 175 -7.97 -23.05 6.49
C SER A 175 -8.98 -23.49 7.55
N TYR A 176 -10.17 -22.95 7.47
CA TYR A 176 -11.22 -23.11 8.47
C TYR A 176 -12.60 -23.04 7.82
N PHE A 177 -13.60 -23.59 8.50
CA PHE A 177 -15.00 -23.25 8.32
C PHE A 177 -15.50 -22.51 9.55
N LEU A 178 -16.26 -21.44 9.37
CA LEU A 178 -17.11 -20.89 10.41
C LEU A 178 -18.52 -21.45 10.23
N THR A 179 -19.13 -21.89 11.33
CA THR A 179 -20.45 -22.51 11.31
C THR A 179 -21.36 -21.92 12.37
N GLY A 180 -22.68 -21.97 12.15
CA GLY A 180 -23.67 -21.53 13.13
C GLY A 180 -23.39 -20.15 13.71
N ASN A 181 -23.35 -20.07 15.05
CA ASN A 181 -23.11 -18.82 15.77
C ASN A 181 -21.70 -18.26 15.54
N GLY A 182 -20.72 -19.08 15.16
CA GLY A 182 -19.38 -18.59 14.77
C GLY A 182 -19.42 -17.75 13.50
N ALA A 183 -20.20 -18.19 12.51
CA ALA A 183 -20.38 -17.42 11.27
C ALA A 183 -21.20 -16.15 11.53
N LEU A 184 -22.22 -16.20 12.39
CA LEU A 184 -22.97 -15.00 12.79
C LEU A 184 -22.10 -14.00 13.54
N LEU A 185 -21.29 -14.44 14.49
CA LEU A 185 -20.38 -13.59 15.25
C LEU A 185 -19.33 -12.92 14.34
N HIS A 186 -18.80 -13.66 13.36
CA HIS A 186 -17.89 -13.12 12.34
C HIS A 186 -18.56 -11.98 11.55
N GLN A 187 -19.78 -12.17 11.06
CA GLN A 187 -20.50 -11.11 10.34
C GLN A 187 -20.86 -9.93 11.25
N ALA A 188 -21.23 -10.20 12.51
CA ALA A 188 -21.60 -9.19 13.49
C ALA A 188 -20.45 -8.21 13.77
N VAL A 189 -19.23 -8.70 13.98
CA VAL A 189 -18.07 -7.84 14.25
C VAL A 189 -17.68 -7.00 13.03
N LEU A 190 -17.75 -7.56 11.83
CA LEU A 190 -17.46 -6.84 10.58
C LEU A 190 -18.52 -5.76 10.34
N ARG A 191 -19.80 -6.08 10.56
CA ARG A 191 -20.89 -5.13 10.38
C ARG A 191 -20.83 -3.99 11.39
N LEU A 192 -20.58 -4.27 12.67
CA LEU A 192 -20.37 -3.24 13.69
C LEU A 192 -19.26 -2.26 13.27
N ALA A 193 -18.13 -2.78 12.81
CA ALA A 193 -17.01 -1.95 12.37
C ALA A 193 -17.41 -1.08 11.16
N MET A 194 -18.10 -1.64 10.17
CA MET A 194 -18.59 -0.87 9.01
C MET A 194 -19.57 0.22 9.43
N ASP A 195 -20.52 -0.07 10.31
CA ASP A 195 -21.53 0.89 10.77
C ASP A 195 -20.87 2.06 11.53
N ILE A 196 -19.90 1.80 12.41
CA ILE A 196 -19.10 2.84 13.07
C ILE A 196 -18.40 3.72 12.04
N MET A 197 -17.73 3.12 11.07
CA MET A 197 -16.96 3.87 10.08
C MET A 197 -17.85 4.73 9.18
N VAL A 198 -18.98 4.19 8.73
CA VAL A 198 -19.87 4.89 7.81
C VAL A 198 -20.71 5.95 8.53
N PHE A 199 -21.37 5.58 9.63
CA PHE A 199 -22.38 6.42 10.26
C PHE A 199 -21.85 7.32 11.37
N GLU A 200 -20.75 6.93 12.07
CA GLU A 200 -20.18 7.76 13.13
C GLU A 200 -18.93 8.52 12.66
N LYS A 201 -18.11 7.92 11.76
CA LYS A 201 -16.86 8.53 11.29
C LYS A 201 -16.97 9.20 9.92
N ASN A 202 -18.11 9.06 9.24
CA ASN A 202 -18.37 9.62 7.90
C ASN A 202 -17.33 9.18 6.85
N PHE A 203 -17.00 7.89 6.84
CA PHE A 203 -16.23 7.28 5.75
C PHE A 203 -17.16 6.85 4.62
N THR A 204 -16.72 7.03 3.39
CA THR A 204 -17.43 6.55 2.21
C THR A 204 -17.21 5.05 2.05
N PRO A 205 -18.27 4.23 2.15
CA PRO A 205 -18.16 2.80 1.92
C PRO A 205 -17.92 2.50 0.44
N ALA A 206 -17.05 1.53 0.17
CA ALA A 206 -16.79 1.04 -1.18
C ALA A 206 -16.72 -0.49 -1.19
N THR A 207 -17.16 -1.10 -2.28
CA THR A 207 -16.86 -2.50 -2.61
C THR A 207 -15.75 -2.49 -3.66
N VAL A 208 -14.63 -3.15 -3.36
CA VAL A 208 -13.44 -3.11 -4.20
C VAL A 208 -13.19 -4.44 -4.90
N PRO A 209 -12.60 -4.45 -6.09
CA PRO A 209 -12.10 -5.68 -6.70
C PRO A 209 -11.01 -6.31 -5.81
N ILE A 210 -11.12 -7.60 -5.55
CA ILE A 210 -10.11 -8.38 -4.84
C ILE A 210 -9.16 -9.12 -5.79
N LEU A 211 -9.54 -9.27 -7.05
CA LEU A 211 -8.71 -9.77 -8.14
C LEU A 211 -8.25 -8.59 -8.98
N VAL A 212 -6.98 -8.25 -8.89
CA VAL A 212 -6.42 -7.02 -9.46
C VAL A 212 -5.28 -7.28 -10.43
N ARG A 213 -4.97 -6.31 -11.28
CA ARG A 213 -3.78 -6.30 -12.14
C ARG A 213 -2.52 -6.03 -11.33
N GLU A 214 -1.36 -6.43 -11.87
CA GLU A 214 -0.06 -6.15 -11.23
C GLU A 214 0.16 -4.64 -11.01
N ALA A 215 -0.33 -3.78 -11.89
CA ALA A 215 -0.24 -2.33 -11.76
C ALA A 215 -0.79 -1.80 -10.42
N ALA A 216 -1.92 -2.34 -9.94
CA ALA A 216 -2.47 -1.97 -8.63
C ALA A 216 -1.58 -2.45 -7.47
N MET A 217 -1.00 -3.64 -7.56
CA MET A 217 -0.07 -4.17 -6.55
C MET A 217 1.24 -3.36 -6.50
N ARG A 218 1.77 -2.95 -7.66
CA ARG A 218 2.94 -2.05 -7.73
C ARG A 218 2.61 -0.65 -7.24
N GLY A 219 1.49 -0.10 -7.68
CA GLY A 219 1.03 1.24 -7.31
C GLY A 219 0.89 1.39 -5.80
N THR A 220 0.35 0.40 -5.13
CA THR A 220 0.16 0.41 -3.68
C THR A 220 1.37 -0.09 -2.88
N GLY A 221 2.47 -0.43 -3.56
CA GLY A 221 3.75 -0.78 -2.93
C GLY A 221 3.83 -2.19 -2.34
N PHE A 222 2.91 -3.08 -2.71
CA PHE A 222 3.02 -4.51 -2.36
C PHE A 222 4.03 -5.24 -3.24
N PHE A 223 4.23 -4.77 -4.49
CA PHE A 223 5.28 -5.27 -5.36
C PHE A 223 6.37 -4.21 -5.57
N PRO A 224 7.61 -4.63 -5.80
CA PRO A 224 8.09 -6.01 -5.95
C PRO A 224 8.28 -6.80 -4.64
N ALA A 225 8.45 -6.13 -3.49
CA ALA A 225 8.98 -6.71 -2.26
C ALA A 225 8.12 -7.82 -1.63
N GLY A 226 6.81 -7.83 -1.82
CA GLY A 226 5.88 -8.79 -1.21
C GLY A 226 5.21 -9.73 -2.23
N ARG A 227 5.81 -9.91 -3.40
CA ARG A 227 5.21 -10.73 -4.47
C ARG A 227 4.97 -12.18 -4.05
N GLU A 228 5.84 -12.74 -3.23
CA GLU A 228 5.73 -14.10 -2.70
C GLU A 228 4.53 -14.29 -1.75
N GLN A 229 3.98 -13.21 -1.18
CA GLN A 229 2.80 -13.26 -0.32
C GLN A 229 1.48 -13.26 -1.10
N ALA A 230 1.50 -12.90 -2.38
CA ALA A 230 0.30 -12.80 -3.19
C ALA A 230 -0.02 -14.13 -3.90
N TYR A 231 -1.31 -14.47 -3.97
CA TYR A 231 -1.79 -15.53 -4.85
C TYR A 231 -1.91 -14.99 -6.28
N ARG A 232 -1.21 -15.63 -7.20
CA ARG A 232 -1.37 -15.42 -8.63
C ARG A 232 -2.54 -16.29 -9.13
N VAL A 233 -3.41 -15.73 -9.95
CA VAL A 233 -4.58 -16.40 -10.48
C VAL A 233 -4.44 -16.56 -12.01
N GLY A 234 -4.71 -17.75 -12.49
CA GLY A 234 -4.59 -18.13 -13.91
C GLY A 234 -3.27 -18.82 -14.24
N GLU A 235 -3.28 -19.58 -15.33
CA GLU A 235 -2.06 -20.08 -16.00
C GLU A 235 -1.34 -18.90 -16.67
N ALA A 236 -0.14 -19.11 -17.19
CA ALA A 236 0.55 -18.07 -17.96
C ALA A 236 -0.40 -17.58 -19.06
N PHE A 237 -0.87 -16.34 -18.92
CA PHE A 237 -1.73 -15.71 -19.91
C PHE A 237 -1.03 -15.72 -21.28
N GLU A 238 -1.81 -15.74 -22.35
CA GLU A 238 -1.30 -15.54 -23.70
C GLU A 238 -0.50 -14.22 -23.76
N GLN A 239 0.46 -14.12 -24.67
CA GLN A 239 1.30 -12.91 -24.79
C GLN A 239 0.44 -11.66 -24.89
N GLY A 240 0.55 -10.75 -23.89
CA GLY A 240 -0.15 -9.48 -23.87
C GLY A 240 -1.24 -9.34 -22.80
N GLU A 241 -1.59 -10.40 -22.05
CA GLU A 241 -2.51 -10.29 -20.91
C GLU A 241 -1.77 -9.94 -19.60
N ASP A 242 -2.35 -9.03 -18.82
CA ASP A 242 -1.85 -8.68 -17.50
C ASP A 242 -2.07 -9.81 -16.48
N GLU A 243 -1.04 -10.16 -15.74
CA GLU A 243 -1.17 -11.07 -14.61
C GLU A 243 -2.17 -10.54 -13.57
N ARG A 244 -2.96 -11.47 -12.98
CA ARG A 244 -3.94 -11.19 -11.94
C ARG A 244 -3.48 -11.74 -10.60
N PHE A 245 -3.80 -10.99 -9.54
CA PHE A 245 -3.42 -11.32 -8.17
C PHE A 245 -4.60 -11.13 -7.22
N LEU A 246 -4.75 -12.03 -6.25
CA LEU A 246 -5.66 -11.82 -5.14
C LEU A 246 -5.01 -10.87 -4.13
N THR A 247 -5.77 -9.88 -3.66
CA THR A 247 -5.28 -8.89 -2.71
C THR A 247 -5.25 -9.43 -1.29
N GLY A 248 -4.21 -9.08 -0.53
CA GLY A 248 -4.09 -9.40 0.90
C GLY A 248 -4.71 -8.34 1.82
N THR A 249 -5.36 -7.31 1.26
CA THR A 249 -5.99 -6.20 1.99
C THR A 249 -6.84 -5.35 1.06
N GLY A 250 -7.91 -4.75 1.58
CA GLY A 250 -8.72 -3.77 0.88
C GLY A 250 -7.99 -2.47 0.55
N GLU A 251 -6.86 -2.19 1.21
CA GLU A 251 -5.98 -1.05 0.91
C GLU A 251 -5.65 -0.94 -0.57
N VAL A 252 -5.39 -2.07 -1.25
CA VAL A 252 -5.02 -2.09 -2.67
C VAL A 252 -6.13 -1.47 -3.53
N GLY A 253 -7.37 -1.92 -3.35
CA GLY A 253 -8.50 -1.41 -4.11
C GLY A 253 -8.82 0.05 -3.79
N LEU A 254 -8.83 0.42 -2.50
CA LEU A 254 -9.15 1.78 -2.07
C LEU A 254 -8.10 2.80 -2.51
N THR A 255 -6.82 2.47 -2.37
CA THR A 255 -5.72 3.39 -2.72
C THR A 255 -5.57 3.54 -4.24
N ALA A 256 -5.71 2.44 -4.99
CA ALA A 256 -5.58 2.45 -6.45
C ALA A 256 -6.86 2.93 -7.17
N TRP A 257 -7.94 3.19 -6.46
CA TRP A 257 -9.22 3.59 -7.06
C TRP A 257 -9.10 4.78 -8.02
N ARG A 258 -8.33 5.78 -7.62
CA ARG A 258 -8.13 7.02 -8.39
C ARG A 258 -6.72 7.12 -9.00
N MET A 259 -6.10 5.95 -9.31
CA MET A 259 -4.77 5.94 -9.96
C MET A 259 -4.81 6.65 -11.32
N GLU A 260 -3.69 7.30 -11.71
CA GLU A 260 -3.51 8.10 -12.93
C GLU A 260 -4.35 9.39 -12.98
N GLU A 261 -5.02 9.79 -11.88
CA GLU A 261 -5.87 10.97 -11.84
C GLU A 261 -5.20 12.18 -11.19
N ILE A 262 -5.74 13.37 -11.52
CA ILE A 262 -5.46 14.64 -10.85
C ILE A 262 -6.76 15.13 -10.23
N LEU A 263 -6.87 15.04 -8.92
CA LEU A 263 -8.02 15.48 -8.15
C LEU A 263 -8.05 17.02 -8.02
N SER A 264 -9.21 17.58 -7.67
CA SER A 264 -9.27 18.92 -7.07
C SER A 264 -8.84 18.85 -5.61
N GLU A 265 -8.17 19.89 -5.10
CA GLU A 265 -7.87 19.96 -3.66
C GLU A 265 -9.12 19.91 -2.78
N ASP A 266 -10.26 20.41 -3.29
CA ASP A 266 -11.55 20.41 -2.58
C ASP A 266 -12.17 19.00 -2.44
N GLU A 267 -11.70 18.01 -3.22
CA GLU A 267 -12.08 16.59 -3.04
C GLU A 267 -11.35 15.93 -1.84
N LEU A 268 -10.31 16.57 -1.32
CA LEU A 268 -9.50 16.03 -0.22
C LEU A 268 -9.96 16.56 1.15
N PRO A 269 -9.93 15.72 2.21
CA PRO A 269 -9.46 14.34 2.19
C PRO A 269 -10.52 13.35 1.69
N LEU A 270 -10.10 12.33 0.93
CA LEU A 270 -10.94 11.16 0.69
C LEU A 270 -10.84 10.23 1.89
N LYS A 271 -11.98 9.90 2.49
CA LYS A 271 -12.12 8.98 3.63
C LYS A 271 -12.85 7.74 3.14
N LEU A 272 -12.15 6.65 2.93
CA LEU A 272 -12.67 5.45 2.28
C LEU A 272 -12.63 4.25 3.22
N VAL A 273 -13.65 3.41 3.19
CA VAL A 273 -13.71 2.17 3.95
C VAL A 273 -14.27 1.04 3.09
N THR A 274 -13.72 -0.16 3.24
CA THR A 274 -14.22 -1.37 2.59
C THR A 274 -14.17 -2.57 3.53
N GLN A 275 -15.16 -3.44 3.41
CA GLN A 275 -15.05 -4.82 3.87
C GLN A 275 -14.69 -5.68 2.68
N SER A 276 -13.60 -6.43 2.77
CA SER A 276 -13.15 -7.31 1.68
C SER A 276 -12.54 -8.59 2.20
N THR A 277 -12.67 -9.66 1.42
CA THR A 277 -11.91 -10.89 1.64
C THR A 277 -10.46 -10.68 1.24
N CYS A 278 -9.55 -11.10 2.11
CA CYS A 278 -8.12 -10.93 1.99
C CYS A 278 -7.43 -12.29 1.87
N PHE A 279 -6.41 -12.37 1.00
CA PHE A 279 -5.69 -13.61 0.72
C PHE A 279 -4.19 -13.40 0.94
N ARG A 280 -3.58 -14.24 1.82
CA ARG A 280 -2.14 -14.19 2.08
C ARG A 280 -1.56 -15.60 2.01
N ARG A 281 -0.48 -15.77 1.25
CA ARG A 281 0.22 -17.07 1.16
C ARG A 281 0.97 -17.44 2.44
N GLU A 282 1.20 -16.47 3.33
CA GLU A 282 1.96 -16.65 4.57
C GLU A 282 3.33 -17.28 4.32
N ALA A 283 3.96 -16.96 3.18
CA ALA A 283 5.28 -17.46 2.80
C ALA A 283 6.32 -17.07 3.86
N GLY A 284 7.21 -18.00 4.20
CA GLY A 284 8.27 -17.77 5.18
C GLY A 284 7.86 -17.93 6.65
N THR A 285 6.57 -18.27 6.94
CA THR A 285 6.07 -18.41 8.32
C THR A 285 5.84 -19.87 8.73
N TYR A 286 6.66 -20.77 8.23
CA TYR A 286 6.58 -22.19 8.56
C TYR A 286 6.72 -22.44 10.07
N GLY A 287 5.79 -23.23 10.65
CA GLY A 287 5.79 -23.58 12.07
C GLY A 287 5.28 -22.49 13.02
N LYS A 288 5.00 -21.27 12.57
CA LYS A 288 4.45 -20.20 13.41
C LYS A 288 2.92 -20.20 13.37
N ASP A 289 2.27 -20.18 14.54
CA ASP A 289 0.80 -20.07 14.70
C ASP A 289 0.02 -21.00 13.74
N THR A 290 0.39 -22.28 13.72
CA THR A 290 -0.16 -23.28 12.77
C THR A 290 -1.55 -23.77 13.15
N THR A 291 -2.00 -23.52 14.39
CA THR A 291 -3.29 -23.94 14.91
C THR A 291 -4.19 -22.74 15.23
N GLY A 292 -5.51 -22.93 15.09
CA GLY A 292 -6.50 -21.92 15.39
C GLY A 292 -6.69 -20.87 14.29
N LEU A 293 -7.15 -19.70 14.69
CA LEU A 293 -7.64 -18.64 13.79
C LEU A 293 -6.68 -17.44 13.64
N TYR A 294 -5.47 -17.53 14.23
CA TYR A 294 -4.56 -16.37 14.28
C TYR A 294 -3.89 -16.08 12.94
N ARG A 295 -3.40 -17.12 12.25
CA ARG A 295 -2.66 -17.00 10.98
C ARG A 295 -3.23 -17.96 9.93
N ILE A 296 -3.97 -17.40 9.00
CA ILE A 296 -4.79 -18.11 8.02
C ILE A 296 -4.62 -17.52 6.62
N HIS A 297 -4.90 -18.31 5.58
CA HIS A 297 -4.72 -17.89 4.17
C HIS A 297 -5.81 -16.98 3.65
N GLN A 298 -7.04 -17.10 4.18
CA GLN A 298 -8.20 -16.31 3.78
C GLN A 298 -8.90 -15.76 5.02
N PHE A 299 -9.20 -14.46 5.02
CA PHE A 299 -9.92 -13.79 6.11
C PHE A 299 -10.66 -12.57 5.57
N ASP A 300 -11.62 -12.05 6.32
CA ASP A 300 -12.31 -10.82 5.98
C ASP A 300 -11.81 -9.67 6.85
N LYS A 301 -11.72 -8.49 6.25
CA LYS A 301 -11.18 -7.30 6.90
C LYS A 301 -11.97 -6.06 6.51
N VAL A 302 -12.30 -5.25 7.52
CA VAL A 302 -12.69 -3.87 7.32
C VAL A 302 -11.42 -3.02 7.34
N GLU A 303 -11.16 -2.36 6.21
CA GLU A 303 -9.98 -1.52 6.00
C GLU A 303 -10.39 -0.09 5.72
N GLN A 304 -9.73 0.86 6.34
CA GLN A 304 -9.88 2.30 6.07
C GLN A 304 -8.65 2.88 5.40
N VAL A 305 -8.87 3.79 4.46
CA VAL A 305 -7.82 4.53 3.74
C VAL A 305 -8.16 6.01 3.75
N ILE A 306 -7.14 6.83 4.00
CA ILE A 306 -7.19 8.28 3.79
C ILE A 306 -6.30 8.64 2.62
N VAL A 307 -6.83 9.46 1.71
CA VAL A 307 -6.04 10.20 0.72
C VAL A 307 -6.16 11.67 1.07
N CYS A 308 -5.05 12.34 1.37
CA CYS A 308 -5.06 13.74 1.81
C CYS A 308 -4.02 14.58 1.07
N ARG A 309 -3.97 15.86 1.39
CA ARG A 309 -3.01 16.80 0.81
C ARG A 309 -1.58 16.40 1.15
N ASN A 310 -0.63 16.87 0.35
CA ASN A 310 0.82 16.73 0.60
C ASN A 310 1.24 17.68 1.73
N ASP A 311 0.79 17.33 2.94
CA ASP A 311 1.09 18.05 4.18
C ASP A 311 1.45 17.04 5.27
N ARG A 312 2.66 17.18 5.83
CA ARG A 312 3.19 16.23 6.81
C ARG A 312 2.40 16.24 8.11
N GLU A 313 2.03 17.43 8.60
CA GLU A 313 1.26 17.57 9.84
C GLU A 313 -0.16 17.05 9.68
N GLU A 314 -0.79 17.31 8.52
CA GLU A 314 -2.09 16.75 8.19
C GLU A 314 -2.04 15.21 8.19
N SER A 315 -1.01 14.61 7.59
CA SER A 315 -0.82 13.16 7.60
C SER A 315 -0.62 12.59 9.01
N ILE A 316 0.10 13.29 9.89
CA ILE A 316 0.25 12.88 11.29
C ILE A 316 -1.10 12.92 12.02
N ARG A 317 -1.89 13.97 11.82
CA ARG A 317 -3.25 14.07 12.40
C ARG A 317 -4.16 12.94 11.90
N TRP A 318 -4.12 12.64 10.60
CA TRP A 318 -4.91 11.55 10.04
C TRP A 318 -4.44 10.18 10.55
N HIS A 319 -3.13 9.95 10.71
CA HIS A 319 -2.60 8.71 11.28
C HIS A 319 -3.17 8.43 12.67
N ASN A 320 -3.15 9.43 13.56
CA ASN A 320 -3.73 9.35 14.88
C ASN A 320 -5.26 9.14 14.83
N SER A 321 -5.95 9.78 13.89
CA SER A 321 -7.40 9.66 13.71
C SER A 321 -7.81 8.25 13.29
N ILE A 322 -7.13 7.65 12.29
CA ILE A 322 -7.47 6.28 11.84
C ILE A 322 -7.14 5.24 12.91
N LEU A 323 -6.05 5.44 13.68
CA LEU A 323 -5.76 4.59 14.82
C LEU A 323 -6.88 4.65 15.86
N SER A 324 -7.31 5.87 16.24
CA SER A 324 -8.39 6.09 17.20
C SER A 324 -9.73 5.47 16.74
N ASN A 325 -10.01 5.42 15.44
CA ASN A 325 -11.20 4.74 14.93
C ASN A 325 -11.19 3.24 15.28
N SER A 326 -10.06 2.57 15.12
CA SER A 326 -9.92 1.14 15.47
C SER A 326 -9.96 0.91 16.98
N GLU A 327 -9.34 1.81 17.77
CA GLU A 327 -9.46 1.79 19.23
C GLU A 327 -10.93 1.85 19.67
N GLN A 328 -11.75 2.70 19.04
CA GLN A 328 -13.16 2.82 19.36
C GLN A 328 -13.93 1.52 19.10
N VAL A 329 -13.62 0.80 18.02
CA VAL A 329 -14.25 -0.52 17.76
C VAL A 329 -13.90 -1.52 18.87
N LEU A 330 -12.63 -1.57 19.28
CA LEU A 330 -12.20 -2.44 20.39
C LEU A 330 -12.83 -2.04 21.72
N GLN A 331 -12.97 -0.74 21.98
CA GLN A 331 -13.63 -0.21 23.18
C GLN A 331 -15.13 -0.58 23.21
N ARG A 332 -15.83 -0.49 22.07
CA ARG A 332 -17.23 -0.96 21.95
C ARG A 332 -17.36 -2.47 22.20
N LEU A 333 -16.34 -3.23 21.84
CA LEU A 333 -16.27 -4.67 22.12
C LEU A 333 -15.72 -4.97 23.52
N ASN A 334 -15.33 -3.96 24.30
CA ASN A 334 -14.70 -4.05 25.62
C ASN A 334 -13.52 -5.05 25.65
N LEU A 335 -12.68 -4.99 24.63
CA LEU A 335 -11.48 -5.82 24.49
C LEU A 335 -10.23 -5.04 24.96
N PRO A 336 -9.49 -5.52 25.97
CA PRO A 336 -8.25 -4.89 26.41
C PRO A 336 -7.18 -4.95 25.32
N TYR A 337 -6.50 -3.83 25.09
CA TYR A 337 -5.45 -3.72 24.07
C TYR A 337 -4.31 -2.82 24.52
N ARG A 338 -3.20 -2.90 23.79
CA ARG A 338 -2.10 -1.93 23.85
C ARG A 338 -1.76 -1.40 22.48
N ILE A 339 -1.20 -0.19 22.42
CA ILE A 339 -0.69 0.44 21.19
C ILE A 339 0.82 0.32 21.20
N MET A 340 1.38 -0.20 20.12
CA MET A 340 2.81 -0.34 19.90
C MET A 340 3.25 0.59 18.76
N GLN A 341 4.28 1.40 18.99
CA GLN A 341 5.01 2.06 17.91
C GLN A 341 6.01 1.07 17.33
N CYS A 342 5.82 0.71 16.09
CA CYS A 342 6.77 -0.18 15.42
C CYS A 342 8.13 0.50 15.24
N CYS A 343 9.20 -0.24 15.51
CA CYS A 343 10.57 0.21 15.31
C CYS A 343 10.98 0.14 13.84
N THR A 344 12.12 0.73 13.51
CA THR A 344 12.60 0.79 12.11
C THR A 344 12.74 -0.59 11.46
N GLY A 345 13.16 -1.61 12.20
CA GLY A 345 13.37 -2.97 11.68
C GLY A 345 12.09 -3.76 11.45
N ASP A 346 10.96 -3.31 12.01
CA ASP A 346 9.63 -3.90 11.81
C ASP A 346 8.79 -3.15 10.75
N LEU A 347 9.27 -1.99 10.29
CA LEU A 347 8.59 -1.24 9.24
C LEU A 347 8.71 -1.92 7.88
N GLY A 348 7.58 -2.08 7.19
CA GLY A 348 7.58 -2.46 5.78
C GLY A 348 8.23 -1.38 4.87
N PRO A 349 8.61 -1.75 3.63
CA PRO A 349 9.30 -0.84 2.72
C PRO A 349 8.57 0.49 2.47
N LYS A 350 7.25 0.48 2.46
CA LYS A 350 6.40 1.63 2.15
C LYS A 350 6.11 2.54 3.34
N ASN A 351 6.36 2.12 4.58
CA ASN A 351 5.91 2.80 5.79
C ASN A 351 6.92 3.86 6.26
N ALA A 352 6.50 5.10 6.44
CA ALA A 352 7.28 6.11 7.16
C ALA A 352 7.15 5.92 8.68
N SER A 353 5.96 5.53 9.14
CA SER A 353 5.65 5.16 10.52
C SER A 353 4.51 4.14 10.52
N MET A 354 4.49 3.28 11.53
CA MET A 354 3.45 2.27 11.71
C MET A 354 3.17 2.09 13.20
N MET A 355 1.90 2.04 13.56
CA MET A 355 1.45 1.74 14.91
C MET A 355 0.53 0.54 14.87
N ASP A 356 0.83 -0.46 15.71
CA ASP A 356 0.01 -1.66 15.82
C ASP A 356 -0.86 -1.61 17.08
N ILE A 357 -2.05 -2.22 16.98
CA ILE A 357 -2.87 -2.51 18.14
C ILE A 357 -2.77 -4.00 18.40
N GLU A 358 -2.37 -4.34 19.60
CA GLU A 358 -2.33 -5.70 20.07
C GLU A 358 -3.41 -5.93 21.13
N THR A 359 -4.25 -6.94 20.94
CA THR A 359 -5.36 -7.29 21.83
C THR A 359 -4.94 -8.43 22.74
N TRP A 360 -5.34 -8.40 24.00
CA TRP A 360 -5.03 -9.46 24.96
C TRP A 360 -5.69 -10.79 24.59
N MET A 361 -4.91 -11.85 24.62
CA MET A 361 -5.34 -13.22 24.30
C MET A 361 -5.01 -14.15 25.48
N PRO A 362 -6.03 -14.54 26.30
CA PRO A 362 -5.82 -15.37 27.49
C PRO A 362 -5.05 -16.67 27.25
N SER A 363 -5.36 -17.41 26.18
CA SER A 363 -4.68 -18.67 25.86
C SER A 363 -3.18 -18.52 25.56
N ARG A 364 -2.78 -17.32 25.13
CA ARG A 364 -1.36 -16.98 24.87
C ARG A 364 -0.70 -16.33 26.08
N ASN A 365 -1.49 -15.94 27.08
CA ASN A 365 -1.05 -15.10 28.18
C ASN A 365 -0.24 -13.88 27.72
N SER A 366 -0.64 -13.29 26.61
CA SER A 366 0.04 -12.15 25.97
C SER A 366 -0.88 -11.36 25.06
N TYR A 367 -0.43 -10.17 24.72
CA TYR A 367 -1.04 -9.38 23.64
C TYR A 367 -0.63 -9.98 22.28
N GLY A 368 -1.55 -9.94 21.31
CA GLY A 368 -1.29 -10.34 19.93
C GLY A 368 -1.80 -9.29 18.95
N GLU A 369 -1.05 -9.02 17.89
CA GLU A 369 -1.38 -8.04 16.86
C GLU A 369 -2.74 -8.36 16.22
N THR A 370 -3.62 -7.37 16.23
CA THR A 370 -4.96 -7.44 15.59
C THR A 370 -5.20 -6.36 14.56
N HIS A 371 -4.51 -5.22 14.68
CA HIS A 371 -4.65 -4.08 13.77
C HIS A 371 -3.29 -3.44 13.52
N SER A 372 -3.16 -2.77 12.37
CA SER A 372 -1.98 -1.98 12.01
C SER A 372 -2.40 -0.71 11.31
N ALA A 373 -1.82 0.44 11.70
CA ALA A 373 -2.04 1.76 11.12
C ALA A 373 -0.76 2.28 10.48
N SER A 374 -0.81 2.67 9.21
CA SER A 374 0.36 3.05 8.43
C SER A 374 0.30 4.47 7.90
N ARG A 375 1.39 5.21 8.01
CA ARG A 375 1.63 6.52 7.38
C ARG A 375 2.63 6.35 6.25
N LEU A 376 2.24 6.71 5.01
CA LEU A 376 2.97 6.37 3.79
C LEU A 376 3.38 7.60 2.98
N TYR A 377 2.92 8.79 3.38
CA TYR A 377 3.13 10.04 2.65
C TYR A 377 2.80 9.88 1.14
N ASP A 378 3.63 10.42 0.26
CA ASP A 378 3.44 10.37 -1.19
C ASP A 378 3.97 9.07 -1.86
N PHE A 379 4.44 8.10 -1.07
CA PHE A 379 5.07 6.90 -1.62
C PHE A 379 4.17 6.11 -2.56
N GLN A 380 2.92 5.86 -2.16
CA GLN A 380 1.95 5.16 -2.99
C GLN A 380 1.39 6.07 -4.08
N ALA A 381 1.09 7.32 -3.75
CA ALA A 381 0.57 8.29 -4.71
C ALA A 381 1.52 8.49 -5.91
N ARG A 382 2.84 8.53 -5.68
CA ARG A 382 3.83 8.55 -6.77
C ARG A 382 3.80 7.29 -7.63
N ARG A 383 3.58 6.12 -7.05
CA ARG A 383 3.49 4.85 -7.79
C ARG A 383 2.17 4.73 -8.55
N CYS A 384 1.08 5.21 -7.96
CA CYS A 384 -0.24 5.26 -8.57
C CYS A 384 -0.43 6.46 -9.50
N ASN A 385 0.53 7.37 -9.58
CA ASN A 385 0.41 8.66 -10.27
C ASN A 385 -0.85 9.44 -9.82
N LEU A 386 -1.20 9.34 -8.52
CA LEU A 386 -2.34 9.99 -7.89
C LEU A 386 -1.93 11.37 -7.40
N ARG A 387 -2.51 12.40 -7.99
CA ARG A 387 -2.13 13.80 -7.76
C ARG A 387 -3.36 14.64 -7.46
N TYR A 388 -3.13 15.84 -6.98
CA TYR A 388 -4.17 16.87 -6.89
C TYR A 388 -3.64 18.21 -7.36
N ARG A 389 -4.55 19.05 -7.84
CA ARG A 389 -4.28 20.46 -8.17
C ARG A 389 -4.59 21.32 -6.97
N GLY A 390 -3.53 21.89 -6.38
CA GLY A 390 -3.65 22.79 -5.24
C GLY A 390 -4.26 24.15 -5.59
N LYS A 391 -4.72 24.86 -4.60
CA LYS A 391 -5.21 26.26 -4.75
C LYS A 391 -4.12 27.22 -5.20
N ASP A 392 -2.86 26.83 -5.08
CA ASP A 392 -1.70 27.53 -5.65
C ASP A 392 -1.54 27.31 -7.17
N GLY A 393 -2.44 26.54 -7.79
CA GLY A 393 -2.43 26.18 -9.22
C GLY A 393 -1.44 25.06 -9.58
N LYS A 394 -0.61 24.60 -8.65
CA LYS A 394 0.38 23.54 -8.89
C LYS A 394 -0.23 22.16 -8.70
N VAL A 395 0.44 21.19 -9.31
CA VAL A 395 0.08 19.76 -9.15
C VAL A 395 1.00 19.11 -8.14
N HIS A 396 0.42 18.48 -7.13
CA HIS A 396 1.12 17.79 -6.05
C HIS A 396 0.70 16.31 -6.01
N TYR A 397 1.59 15.43 -5.55
CA TYR A 397 1.19 14.06 -5.19
C TYR A 397 0.41 14.06 -3.89
N CYS A 398 -0.63 13.23 -3.80
CA CYS A 398 -1.35 13.07 -2.54
C CYS A 398 -0.49 12.35 -1.48
N HIS A 399 -0.89 12.46 -0.21
CA HIS A 399 -0.45 11.54 0.84
C HIS A 399 -1.50 10.46 1.06
N THR A 400 -1.05 9.26 1.45
CA THR A 400 -1.92 8.11 1.74
C THR A 400 -1.64 7.54 3.11
N LEU A 401 -2.69 7.04 3.76
CA LEU A 401 -2.65 6.36 5.04
C LEU A 401 -3.66 5.20 5.00
N ASN A 402 -3.38 4.14 5.73
CA ASN A 402 -4.31 3.04 5.88
C ASN A 402 -4.30 2.49 7.31
N ASN A 403 -5.39 1.82 7.68
CA ASN A 403 -5.47 1.10 8.93
C ASN A 403 -6.53 0.00 8.85
N THR A 404 -6.22 -1.14 9.44
CA THR A 404 -7.20 -2.18 9.73
C THR A 404 -8.17 -1.69 10.78
N VAL A 405 -9.47 -1.61 10.46
CA VAL A 405 -10.51 -1.30 11.44
C VAL A 405 -10.85 -2.54 12.27
N ILE A 406 -10.97 -3.70 11.63
CA ILE A 406 -11.09 -5.02 12.26
C ILE A 406 -10.78 -6.11 11.25
N ALA A 407 -10.19 -7.22 11.70
CA ALA A 407 -9.92 -8.41 10.88
C ALA A 407 -10.49 -9.66 11.56
N SER A 408 -11.34 -10.40 10.84
CA SER A 408 -12.02 -11.59 11.33
C SER A 408 -11.69 -12.79 10.41
N PRO A 409 -11.39 -13.96 10.96
CA PRO A 409 -11.73 -14.40 12.32
C PRO A 409 -10.69 -14.12 13.42
N ARG A 410 -9.56 -13.44 13.16
CA ARG A 410 -8.54 -13.18 14.21
C ARG A 410 -9.14 -12.52 15.47
N ILE A 411 -10.04 -11.55 15.32
CA ILE A 411 -10.68 -10.86 16.45
C ILE A 411 -11.61 -11.78 17.24
N LEU A 412 -12.06 -12.89 16.67
CA LEU A 412 -12.88 -13.85 17.41
C LEU A 412 -12.08 -14.55 18.52
N ILE A 413 -10.74 -14.59 18.42
CA ILE A 413 -9.88 -15.17 19.45
C ILE A 413 -10.09 -14.47 20.79
N PRO A 414 -9.77 -13.16 20.95
CA PRO A 414 -9.99 -12.47 22.21
C PRO A 414 -11.48 -12.39 22.58
N LEU A 415 -12.40 -12.31 21.61
CA LEU A 415 -13.83 -12.33 21.90
C LEU A 415 -14.27 -13.62 22.59
N LEU A 416 -13.95 -14.76 22.04
CA LEU A 416 -14.32 -16.07 22.63
C LEU A 416 -13.62 -16.28 23.96
N GLU A 417 -12.33 -16.00 24.03
CA GLU A 417 -11.51 -16.26 25.20
C GLU A 417 -11.81 -15.34 26.39
N LEU A 418 -12.11 -14.05 26.15
CA LEU A 418 -12.42 -13.10 27.22
C LEU A 418 -13.87 -13.17 27.67
N TYR A 419 -14.79 -13.60 26.82
CA TYR A 419 -16.22 -13.64 27.12
C TYR A 419 -16.76 -15.03 27.50
N GLN A 420 -15.87 -16.02 27.65
CA GLN A 420 -16.22 -17.37 28.10
C GLN A 420 -16.71 -17.37 29.55
N ASN A 421 -17.66 -18.25 29.85
CA ASN A 421 -18.24 -18.45 31.19
C ASN A 421 -17.85 -19.84 31.75
N GLN A 422 -17.95 -20.00 33.07
CA GLN A 422 -17.65 -21.24 33.77
C GLN A 422 -18.52 -22.43 33.32
N ASP A 423 -19.77 -22.16 32.96
CA ASP A 423 -20.72 -23.17 32.43
C ASP A 423 -20.42 -23.59 30.98
N GLY A 424 -19.43 -22.97 30.37
CA GLY A 424 -19.01 -23.26 29.02
C GLY A 424 -19.70 -22.44 27.94
N SER A 425 -20.61 -21.57 28.28
CA SER A 425 -21.20 -20.61 27.35
C SER A 425 -20.23 -19.45 27.05
N VAL A 426 -20.56 -18.65 26.04
CA VAL A 426 -19.87 -17.40 25.73
C VAL A 426 -20.88 -16.26 25.72
N THR A 427 -20.65 -15.25 26.55
CA THR A 427 -21.45 -14.03 26.56
C THR A 427 -21.22 -13.24 25.28
N VAL A 428 -22.30 -12.82 24.62
CA VAL A 428 -22.19 -11.93 23.44
C VAL A 428 -21.97 -10.50 23.93
N PRO A 429 -20.90 -9.78 23.48
CA PRO A 429 -20.71 -8.38 23.81
C PRO A 429 -21.97 -7.55 23.53
N GLU A 430 -22.30 -6.60 24.41
CA GLU A 430 -23.52 -5.79 24.30
C GLU A 430 -23.67 -5.14 22.91
N ALA A 431 -22.55 -4.60 22.37
CA ALA A 431 -22.53 -3.97 21.06
C ALA A 431 -22.87 -4.93 19.89
N LEU A 432 -22.79 -6.25 20.10
CA LEU A 432 -23.05 -7.25 19.07
C LEU A 432 -24.44 -7.90 19.20
N ILE A 433 -25.15 -7.72 20.31
CA ILE A 433 -26.43 -8.37 20.55
C ILE A 433 -27.44 -8.12 19.42
N GLY A 434 -27.55 -6.87 18.96
CA GLY A 434 -28.44 -6.51 17.85
C GLY A 434 -28.05 -7.18 16.52
N TYR A 435 -26.77 -7.33 16.25
CA TYR A 435 -26.24 -8.00 15.05
C TYR A 435 -26.32 -9.53 15.13
N MET A 436 -26.51 -10.07 16.35
CA MET A 436 -26.69 -11.50 16.62
C MET A 436 -28.18 -11.88 16.81
N GLY A 437 -29.10 -11.03 16.32
CA GLY A 437 -30.55 -11.31 16.40
C GLY A 437 -31.11 -11.28 17.82
N GLY A 438 -30.49 -10.52 18.72
CA GLY A 438 -30.90 -10.43 20.13
C GLY A 438 -30.24 -11.46 21.05
N MET A 439 -29.40 -12.34 20.53
CA MET A 439 -28.68 -13.37 21.29
C MET A 439 -27.73 -12.73 22.30
N LYS A 440 -27.88 -13.11 23.59
CA LYS A 440 -27.02 -12.63 24.70
C LYS A 440 -25.94 -13.62 25.07
N THR A 441 -26.14 -14.91 24.79
CA THR A 441 -25.23 -16.00 25.12
C THR A 441 -25.17 -16.98 23.96
N ILE A 442 -24.01 -17.55 23.72
CA ILE A 442 -23.82 -18.71 22.84
C ILE A 442 -23.64 -19.90 23.76
N ASP A 443 -24.64 -20.75 23.79
CA ASP A 443 -24.73 -21.89 24.72
C ASP A 443 -24.13 -23.16 24.08
N PRO A 444 -23.66 -24.14 24.92
CA PRO A 444 -23.14 -25.42 24.47
C PRO A 444 -24.12 -26.28 23.64
#